data_491ded0e54134a45e71bbcfc879cdbdd
#
_entry.id   491ded0e54134a45e71bbcfc879cdbdd
#
_cell.length_a   1.000
_cell.length_b   1.000
_cell.length_c   1.000
_cell.angle_alpha   90.00
_cell.angle_beta   90.00
_cell.angle_gamma   90.00
#
_symmetry.space_group_name_H-M   'P 1'
#
loop_
_entity.id
_entity.type
_entity.pdbx_description
1 polymer ?
#
loop_
_entity_poly.entity_id
_entity_poly.type
_entity_poly.pdbx_seq_one_letter_code
_entity_poly.pdbx_strand_id
1 'polypeptide(L)'
;MLNHYNDYFKKKFTEILSKQKKITYKSSGVDVNLGYKLVDIIKPFAKKTLRKEIDSNIGSFAALASIPKNYKSPKLVACTDGVGTKISIAEKLNDHTTVGEDLVAMCVNDLITVGAEPLFFLDYLVTDKINLRKKKQIFKGIAKGCLAAGCSLIGGETAEHPDEFPKGKYDLAGFSVGVAEKNKILKISNVKNNDLIYGLSSTGLHSNGFSLIRKLIQSKKINLKARMGKTTLGKVLLRPTKIYVNIVRELSKSISLKQICHITGGGI
;
A
#
# COMPACT_ATOMS: atom_id res chain seq x y z
N MET A 1 -39.24 0.46 54.60
CA MET A 1 -38.18 -0.49 54.18
C MET A 1 -37.78 -0.39 52.70
N LEU A 2 -38.67 -0.23 51.77
CA LEU A 2 -38.35 -0.15 50.31
C LEU A 2 -37.50 1.07 49.88
N ASN A 3 -37.67 2.24 50.54
CA ASN A 3 -36.88 3.44 50.19
C ASN A 3 -35.40 3.34 50.62
N HIS A 4 -35.09 2.68 51.74
CA HIS A 4 -33.71 2.49 52.18
C HIS A 4 -32.91 1.54 51.28
N TYR A 5 -33.58 0.55 50.68
CA TYR A 5 -32.94 -0.36 49.72
C TYR A 5 -32.58 0.37 48.41
N ASN A 6 -33.43 1.25 47.94
CA ASN A 6 -33.23 2.01 46.71
C ASN A 6 -32.05 3.00 46.84
N ASP A 7 -31.89 3.65 47.97
CA ASP A 7 -30.82 4.60 48.24
C ASP A 7 -29.43 3.89 48.42
N TYR A 8 -29.44 2.70 49.06
CA TYR A 8 -28.25 1.89 49.20
C TYR A 8 -27.76 1.39 47.80
N PHE A 9 -28.66 0.92 46.92
CA PHE A 9 -28.32 0.49 45.60
C PHE A 9 -27.83 1.65 44.70
N LYS A 10 -28.49 2.81 44.75
CA LYS A 10 -28.06 4.01 44.04
C LYS A 10 -26.66 4.45 44.49
N LYS A 11 -26.40 4.50 45.78
CA LYS A 11 -25.11 4.91 46.35
C LYS A 11 -23.98 3.94 45.93
N LYS A 12 -24.25 2.63 46.02
CA LYS A 12 -23.27 1.59 45.64
C LYS A 12 -23.04 1.56 44.11
N PHE A 13 -24.06 1.80 43.30
CA PHE A 13 -23.97 1.92 41.84
C PHE A 13 -23.15 3.15 41.45
N THR A 14 -23.40 4.29 42.08
CA THR A 14 -22.64 5.53 41.88
C THR A 14 -21.19 5.36 42.30
N GLU A 15 -20.94 4.64 43.40
CA GLU A 15 -19.58 4.35 43.87
C GLU A 15 -18.81 3.38 42.93
N ILE A 16 -19.50 2.39 42.35
CA ILE A 16 -18.95 1.51 41.32
C ILE A 16 -18.64 2.30 40.05
N LEU A 17 -19.53 3.16 39.61
CA LEU A 17 -19.33 4.01 38.43
C LEU A 17 -18.22 5.06 38.64
N SER A 18 -18.08 5.60 39.85
CA SER A 18 -17.01 6.57 40.18
C SER A 18 -15.62 5.92 40.28
N LYS A 19 -15.53 4.64 40.61
CA LYS A 19 -14.28 3.87 40.62
C LYS A 19 -13.89 3.31 39.25
N GLN A 20 -14.78 3.33 38.27
CA GLN A 20 -14.42 2.95 36.90
C GLN A 20 -13.56 4.05 36.28
N LYS A 21 -12.30 3.71 35.89
CA LYS A 21 -11.50 4.59 35.05
C LYS A 21 -12.31 4.99 33.84
N LYS A 22 -12.46 6.30 33.61
CA LYS A 22 -13.18 6.83 32.45
C LYS A 22 -12.67 6.16 31.18
N ILE A 23 -13.51 5.38 30.52
CA ILE A 23 -13.18 4.74 29.26
C ILE A 23 -13.14 5.86 28.19
N THR A 24 -12.03 5.96 27.48
CA THR A 24 -11.79 6.93 26.41
C THR A 24 -11.22 6.19 25.21
N TYR A 25 -11.29 6.78 24.03
CA TYR A 25 -10.61 6.24 22.82
C TYR A 25 -9.16 5.89 23.12
N LYS A 26 -8.43 6.74 23.80
CA LYS A 26 -7.03 6.53 24.17
C LYS A 26 -6.84 5.34 25.11
N SER A 27 -7.74 5.17 26.11
CA SER A 27 -7.69 4.00 27.00
C SER A 27 -8.11 2.71 26.32
N SER A 28 -8.87 2.80 25.21
CA SER A 28 -9.24 1.69 24.34
C SER A 28 -8.23 1.41 23.23
N GLY A 29 -7.05 2.09 23.27
CA GLY A 29 -5.94 1.81 22.37
C GLY A 29 -5.86 2.66 21.11
N VAL A 30 -6.82 3.56 20.86
CA VAL A 30 -6.86 4.45 19.69
C VAL A 30 -6.45 5.86 20.08
N ASP A 31 -5.38 6.40 19.50
CA ASP A 31 -4.92 7.77 19.75
C ASP A 31 -5.19 8.69 18.54
N VAL A 32 -6.33 9.38 18.57
CA VAL A 32 -6.78 10.30 17.52
C VAL A 32 -5.72 11.38 17.22
N ASN A 33 -4.98 11.85 18.24
CA ASN A 33 -3.94 12.86 18.04
C ASN A 33 -2.74 12.31 17.25
N LEU A 34 -2.42 11.02 17.40
CA LEU A 34 -1.39 10.38 16.57
C LEU A 34 -1.85 10.26 15.12
N GLY A 35 -3.15 10.01 14.89
CA GLY A 35 -3.74 10.03 13.56
C GLY A 35 -3.55 11.39 12.88
N TYR A 36 -3.90 12.49 13.52
CA TYR A 36 -3.68 13.85 12.98
C TYR A 36 -2.20 14.13 12.69
N LYS A 37 -1.30 13.81 13.62
CA LYS A 37 0.15 13.95 13.40
C LYS A 37 0.65 13.12 12.21
N LEU A 38 0.10 11.94 12.00
CA LEU A 38 0.44 11.11 10.86
C LEU A 38 0.00 11.78 9.55
N VAL A 39 -1.22 12.30 9.48
CA VAL A 39 -1.70 13.06 8.31
C VAL A 39 -0.77 14.22 7.98
N ASP A 40 -0.29 14.99 8.99
CA ASP A 40 0.65 16.09 8.77
C ASP A 40 2.02 15.62 8.27
N ILE A 41 2.45 14.40 8.65
CA ILE A 41 3.66 13.77 8.10
C ILE A 41 3.45 13.34 6.63
N ILE A 42 2.25 12.91 6.25
CA ILE A 42 1.93 12.42 4.89
C ILE A 42 1.79 13.58 3.90
N LYS A 43 1.13 14.68 4.29
CA LYS A 43 0.85 15.84 3.42
C LYS A 43 2.04 16.29 2.55
N PRO A 44 3.26 16.53 3.08
CA PRO A 44 4.39 16.97 2.26
C PRO A 44 4.89 15.89 1.28
N PHE A 45 4.71 14.61 1.58
CA PHE A 45 5.03 13.53 0.66
C PHE A 45 4.02 13.48 -0.49
N ALA A 46 2.73 13.53 -0.18
CA ALA A 46 1.66 13.51 -1.14
C ALA A 46 1.73 14.73 -2.09
N LYS A 47 1.96 15.92 -1.54
CA LYS A 47 2.11 17.16 -2.33
C LYS A 47 3.15 17.03 -3.45
N LYS A 48 4.23 16.29 -3.24
CA LYS A 48 5.27 16.05 -4.25
C LYS A 48 4.80 15.19 -5.42
N THR A 49 3.74 14.41 -5.24
CA THR A 49 3.22 13.48 -6.26
C THR A 49 2.08 14.09 -7.08
N LEU A 50 1.62 15.30 -6.74
CA LEU A 50 0.41 15.88 -7.34
C LEU A 50 0.56 16.08 -8.84
N ARG A 51 -0.40 15.56 -9.58
CA ARG A 51 -0.66 15.81 -10.99
C ARG A 51 -1.64 16.98 -11.12
N LYS A 52 -1.65 17.59 -12.28
CA LYS A 52 -2.57 18.71 -12.61
C LYS A 52 -4.06 18.33 -12.62
N GLU A 53 -4.35 17.04 -12.75
CA GLU A 53 -5.71 16.51 -12.75
C GLU A 53 -6.30 16.37 -11.34
N ILE A 54 -5.53 16.65 -10.29
CA ILE A 54 -5.97 16.47 -8.90
C ILE A 54 -6.40 17.81 -8.32
N ASP A 55 -7.67 17.90 -7.92
CA ASP A 55 -8.33 19.11 -7.41
C ASP A 55 -8.51 19.08 -5.86
N SER A 56 -7.86 18.14 -5.17
CA SER A 56 -8.03 17.94 -3.72
C SER A 56 -6.71 17.79 -2.99
N ASN A 57 -6.75 18.06 -1.68
CA ASN A 57 -5.64 17.86 -0.76
C ASN A 57 -5.92 16.68 0.18
N ILE A 58 -4.85 16.02 0.66
CA ILE A 58 -4.98 14.99 1.72
C ILE A 58 -5.57 15.60 2.99
N GLY A 59 -6.53 14.90 3.58
CA GLY A 59 -7.24 15.27 4.81
C GLY A 59 -8.74 15.54 4.60
N SER A 60 -9.24 15.51 3.37
CA SER A 60 -10.66 15.50 3.05
C SER A 60 -11.21 14.06 3.07
N PHE A 61 -12.52 13.89 3.31
CA PHE A 61 -13.17 12.57 3.26
C PHE A 61 -13.17 11.93 1.87
N ALA A 62 -13.08 12.76 0.82
CA ALA A 62 -12.99 12.29 -0.57
C ALA A 62 -11.99 13.14 -1.33
N ALA A 63 -11.36 12.54 -2.33
CA ALA A 63 -10.47 13.23 -3.24
C ALA A 63 -11.16 13.42 -4.60
N LEU A 64 -10.85 14.54 -5.27
CA LEU A 64 -11.37 14.89 -6.57
C LEU A 64 -10.27 14.80 -7.61
N ALA A 65 -10.57 14.16 -8.73
CA ALA A 65 -9.67 14.06 -9.88
C ALA A 65 -10.44 14.21 -11.18
N SER A 66 -9.89 15.02 -12.08
CA SER A 66 -10.40 15.17 -13.43
C SER A 66 -9.81 14.12 -14.38
N ILE A 67 -10.56 13.70 -15.38
CA ILE A 67 -10.01 12.86 -16.45
C ILE A 67 -9.15 13.75 -17.37
N PRO A 68 -7.92 13.31 -17.75
CA PRO A 68 -7.06 14.08 -18.63
C PRO A 68 -7.74 14.36 -19.99
N LYS A 69 -7.65 15.60 -20.48
CA LYS A 69 -8.37 16.07 -21.69
C LYS A 69 -7.83 15.48 -23.01
N ASN A 70 -6.68 14.84 -22.99
CA ASN A 70 -6.05 14.24 -24.16
C ASN A 70 -6.64 12.87 -24.57
N TYR A 71 -7.59 12.33 -23.82
CA TYR A 71 -8.31 11.10 -24.14
C TYR A 71 -9.63 11.43 -24.85
N LYS A 72 -9.88 10.77 -26.00
CA LYS A 72 -11.12 10.95 -26.78
C LYS A 72 -12.27 10.08 -26.28
N SER A 73 -11.95 8.86 -25.88
CA SER A 73 -12.90 7.90 -25.33
C SER A 73 -12.29 7.19 -24.11
N PRO A 74 -12.11 7.94 -22.97
CA PRO A 74 -11.42 7.43 -21.82
C PRO A 74 -12.18 6.29 -21.16
N LYS A 75 -11.43 5.29 -20.69
CA LYS A 75 -11.90 4.25 -19.78
C LYS A 75 -11.11 4.34 -18.49
N LEU A 76 -11.79 4.41 -17.36
CA LEU A 76 -11.17 4.27 -16.07
C LEU A 76 -10.79 2.81 -15.85
N VAL A 77 -9.60 2.59 -15.35
CA VAL A 77 -9.07 1.28 -14.96
C VAL A 77 -8.70 1.34 -13.50
N ALA A 78 -9.15 0.39 -12.73
CA ALA A 78 -8.88 0.32 -11.30
C ALA A 78 -8.36 -1.05 -10.91
N CYS A 79 -7.44 -1.08 -9.97
CA CYS A 79 -6.93 -2.30 -9.35
C CYS A 79 -6.65 -2.08 -7.88
N THR A 80 -6.55 -3.18 -7.15
CA THR A 80 -6.13 -3.22 -5.75
C THR A 80 -5.18 -4.38 -5.54
N ASP A 81 -4.16 -4.16 -4.73
CA ASP A 81 -3.23 -5.21 -4.31
C ASP A 81 -2.62 -4.85 -2.94
N GLY A 82 -1.91 -5.79 -2.34
CA GLY A 82 -1.19 -5.64 -1.08
C GLY A 82 0.29 -5.97 -1.23
N VAL A 83 1.09 -5.61 -0.22
CA VAL A 83 2.50 -6.03 -0.15
C VAL A 83 2.63 -7.52 0.21
N GLY A 84 1.64 -8.04 0.91
CA GLY A 84 1.61 -9.42 1.36
C GLY A 84 2.70 -9.73 2.41
N THR A 85 3.10 -10.99 2.49
CA THR A 85 3.92 -11.49 3.59
C THR A 85 5.38 -11.04 3.57
N LYS A 86 5.82 -10.26 2.58
CA LYS A 86 7.11 -9.53 2.58
C LYS A 86 7.21 -8.58 3.78
N ILE A 87 6.10 -8.00 4.23
CA ILE A 87 6.02 -7.16 5.43
C ILE A 87 6.67 -7.83 6.64
N SER A 88 6.53 -9.14 6.80
CA SER A 88 7.15 -9.86 7.92
C SER A 88 8.69 -9.83 7.89
N ILE A 89 9.31 -9.69 6.73
CA ILE A 89 10.77 -9.51 6.62
C ILE A 89 11.14 -8.09 7.04
N ALA A 90 10.37 -7.09 6.59
CA ALA A 90 10.55 -5.70 6.99
C ALA A 90 10.44 -5.52 8.51
N GLU A 91 9.47 -6.19 9.14
CA GLU A 91 9.30 -6.18 10.59
C GLU A 91 10.47 -6.83 11.33
N LYS A 92 10.94 -8.01 10.89
CA LYS A 92 12.11 -8.69 11.49
C LYS A 92 13.38 -7.88 11.40
N LEU A 93 13.54 -7.07 10.37
CA LEU A 93 14.70 -6.21 10.16
C LEU A 93 14.48 -4.79 10.71
N ASN A 94 13.26 -4.45 11.15
CA ASN A 94 12.83 -3.10 11.51
C ASN A 94 13.18 -2.07 10.42
N ASP A 95 13.04 -2.46 9.16
CA ASP A 95 13.27 -1.64 7.98
C ASP A 95 12.04 -1.66 7.09
N HIS A 96 11.31 -0.54 7.07
CA HIS A 96 10.05 -0.37 6.35
C HIS A 96 10.18 0.60 5.17
N THR A 97 11.40 0.91 4.76
CA THR A 97 11.69 1.95 3.77
C THR A 97 11.25 1.60 2.35
N THR A 98 11.13 0.31 2.02
CA THR A 98 10.84 -0.17 0.67
C THR A 98 9.42 -0.70 0.48
N VAL A 99 8.72 -1.09 1.56
CA VAL A 99 7.39 -1.71 1.45
C VAL A 99 6.32 -0.78 0.84
N GLY A 100 6.48 0.54 1.00
CA GLY A 100 5.61 1.51 0.35
C GLY A 100 5.81 1.55 -1.18
N GLU A 101 7.05 1.41 -1.65
CA GLU A 101 7.34 1.27 -3.08
C GLU A 101 6.78 -0.04 -3.62
N ASP A 102 6.90 -1.14 -2.86
CA ASP A 102 6.31 -2.43 -3.21
C ASP A 102 4.79 -2.30 -3.40
N LEU A 103 4.10 -1.63 -2.46
CA LEU A 103 2.66 -1.45 -2.52
C LEU A 103 2.21 -0.76 -3.79
N VAL A 104 2.84 0.38 -4.12
CA VAL A 104 2.51 1.11 -5.34
C VAL A 104 2.84 0.28 -6.58
N ALA A 105 4.00 -0.37 -6.60
CA ALA A 105 4.45 -1.17 -7.73
C ALA A 105 3.48 -2.33 -8.05
N MET A 106 2.98 -3.03 -7.04
CA MET A 106 2.03 -4.14 -7.23
C MET A 106 0.77 -3.63 -7.93
N CYS A 107 0.21 -2.50 -7.49
CA CYS A 107 -0.99 -1.92 -8.11
C CYS A 107 -0.72 -1.35 -9.52
N VAL A 108 0.27 -0.48 -9.67
CA VAL A 108 0.46 0.22 -10.97
C VAL A 108 0.98 -0.70 -12.07
N ASN A 109 1.71 -1.75 -11.72
CA ASN A 109 2.14 -2.76 -12.69
C ASN A 109 0.95 -3.57 -13.21
N ASP A 110 -0.10 -3.77 -12.43
CA ASP A 110 -1.35 -4.37 -12.89
C ASP A 110 -2.11 -3.44 -13.83
N LEU A 111 -2.18 -2.14 -13.51
CA LEU A 111 -2.83 -1.15 -14.38
C LEU A 111 -2.24 -1.13 -15.79
N ILE A 112 -0.92 -1.17 -15.91
CA ILE A 112 -0.26 -1.09 -17.23
C ILE A 112 -0.44 -2.36 -18.06
N THR A 113 -0.89 -3.47 -17.49
CA THR A 113 -1.15 -4.71 -18.27
C THR A 113 -2.22 -4.51 -19.35
N VAL A 114 -3.14 -3.60 -19.11
CA VAL A 114 -4.17 -3.22 -20.09
C VAL A 114 -3.85 -1.95 -20.86
N GLY A 115 -2.64 -1.41 -20.69
CA GLY A 115 -2.19 -0.16 -21.35
C GLY A 115 -2.71 1.12 -20.68
N ALA A 116 -3.13 1.06 -19.41
CA ALA A 116 -3.60 2.23 -18.69
C ALA A 116 -2.44 3.10 -18.17
N GLU A 117 -2.64 4.41 -18.20
CA GLU A 117 -1.79 5.39 -17.50
C GLU A 117 -2.28 5.55 -16.06
N PRO A 118 -1.45 5.30 -15.02
CA PRO A 118 -1.82 5.55 -13.64
C PRO A 118 -2.11 7.04 -13.40
N LEU A 119 -3.23 7.37 -12.76
CA LEU A 119 -3.60 8.74 -12.40
C LEU A 119 -3.40 9.02 -10.92
N PHE A 120 -3.96 8.18 -10.07
CA PHE A 120 -3.87 8.37 -8.64
C PHE A 120 -3.86 7.06 -7.86
N PHE A 121 -3.46 7.19 -6.63
CA PHE A 121 -3.25 6.10 -5.68
C PHE A 121 -3.87 6.44 -4.33
N LEU A 122 -4.47 5.46 -3.69
CA LEU A 122 -4.94 5.50 -2.31
C LEU A 122 -4.38 4.29 -1.56
N ASP A 123 -4.16 4.43 -0.25
CA ASP A 123 -3.72 3.32 0.60
C ASP A 123 -4.73 3.02 1.70
N TYR A 124 -4.70 1.79 2.18
CA TYR A 124 -5.32 1.38 3.43
C TYR A 124 -4.26 0.71 4.31
N LEU A 125 -3.98 1.33 5.44
CA LEU A 125 -3.02 0.84 6.41
C LEU A 125 -3.74 0.48 7.70
N VAL A 126 -3.70 -0.80 8.09
CA VAL A 126 -4.20 -1.25 9.38
C VAL A 126 -3.04 -1.66 10.29
N THR A 127 -3.14 -1.34 11.57
CA THR A 127 -2.08 -1.62 12.55
C THR A 127 -2.67 -1.79 13.95
N ASP A 128 -1.93 -2.43 14.86
CA ASP A 128 -2.30 -2.45 16.27
C ASP A 128 -2.30 -1.03 16.88
N LYS A 129 -1.19 -0.29 16.67
CA LYS A 129 -1.01 1.10 17.12
C LYS A 129 -0.14 1.87 16.16
N ILE A 130 -0.41 3.18 16.04
CA ILE A 130 0.38 4.08 15.19
C ILE A 130 1.77 4.28 15.81
N ASN A 131 2.80 3.89 15.05
CA ASN A 131 4.20 4.24 15.28
C ASN A 131 4.64 5.22 14.20
N LEU A 132 4.72 6.51 14.51
CA LEU A 132 5.00 7.57 13.55
C LEU A 132 6.30 7.36 12.77
N ARG A 133 7.38 6.86 13.41
CA ARG A 133 8.66 6.60 12.74
C ARG A 133 8.51 5.52 11.65
N LYS A 134 7.86 4.41 11.99
CA LYS A 134 7.59 3.30 11.06
C LYS A 134 6.69 3.76 9.91
N LYS A 135 5.58 4.45 10.23
CA LYS A 135 4.62 4.93 9.24
C LYS A 135 5.26 5.97 8.30
N LYS A 136 6.08 6.88 8.81
CA LYS A 136 6.85 7.82 7.99
C LYS A 136 7.73 7.12 6.94
N GLN A 137 8.38 6.00 7.27
CA GLN A 137 9.15 5.22 6.30
C GLN A 137 8.25 4.65 5.20
N ILE A 138 7.11 4.07 5.58
CA ILE A 138 6.13 3.49 4.65
C ILE A 138 5.62 4.56 3.67
N PHE A 139 5.11 5.67 4.18
CA PHE A 139 4.55 6.75 3.35
C PHE A 139 5.58 7.44 2.47
N LYS A 140 6.84 7.56 2.93
CA LYS A 140 7.95 7.99 2.07
C LYS A 140 8.15 7.03 0.90
N GLY A 141 8.05 5.71 1.14
CA GLY A 141 8.12 4.69 0.10
C GLY A 141 6.93 4.77 -0.87
N ILE A 142 5.70 4.94 -0.37
CA ILE A 142 4.50 5.12 -1.21
C ILE A 142 4.68 6.34 -2.12
N ALA A 143 5.06 7.49 -1.58
CA ALA A 143 5.27 8.69 -2.39
C ALA A 143 6.37 8.50 -3.45
N LYS A 144 7.47 7.82 -3.11
CA LYS A 144 8.53 7.48 -4.07
C LYS A 144 8.00 6.59 -5.20
N GLY A 145 7.18 5.58 -4.85
CA GLY A 145 6.52 4.73 -5.83
C GLY A 145 5.57 5.51 -6.73
N CYS A 146 4.75 6.39 -6.17
CA CYS A 146 3.83 7.25 -6.93
C CYS A 146 4.58 8.18 -7.89
N LEU A 147 5.69 8.80 -7.46
CA LEU A 147 6.55 9.61 -8.33
C LEU A 147 7.13 8.79 -9.48
N ALA A 148 7.62 7.57 -9.20
CA ALA A 148 8.16 6.69 -10.23
C ALA A 148 7.10 6.21 -11.23
N ALA A 149 5.87 6.05 -10.77
CA ALA A 149 4.72 5.68 -11.61
C ALA A 149 4.06 6.88 -12.33
N GLY A 150 4.36 8.11 -11.91
CA GLY A 150 3.71 9.32 -12.43
C GLY A 150 2.25 9.46 -12.00
N CYS A 151 1.88 8.93 -10.83
CA CYS A 151 0.54 9.07 -10.25
C CYS A 151 0.57 9.84 -8.93
N SER A 152 -0.57 10.35 -8.51
CA SER A 152 -0.70 11.14 -7.28
C SER A 152 -1.17 10.31 -6.10
N LEU A 153 -0.52 10.43 -4.95
CA LEU A 153 -1.09 9.98 -3.68
C LEU A 153 -2.14 11.01 -3.24
N ILE A 154 -3.42 10.66 -3.31
CA ILE A 154 -4.52 11.62 -3.10
C ILE A 154 -5.33 11.39 -1.83
N GLY A 155 -5.15 10.25 -1.19
CA GLY A 155 -5.89 9.88 0.02
C GLY A 155 -5.50 8.50 0.49
N GLY A 156 -6.21 8.06 1.49
CA GLY A 156 -6.03 6.76 2.11
C GLY A 156 -6.67 6.73 3.48
N GLU A 157 -6.51 5.60 4.18
CA GLU A 157 -7.00 5.41 5.53
C GLU A 157 -5.93 4.73 6.40
N THR A 158 -5.80 5.18 7.64
CA THR A 158 -4.98 4.50 8.64
C THR A 158 -5.83 4.13 9.84
N ALA A 159 -6.06 2.83 10.03
CA ALA A 159 -6.88 2.29 11.09
C ALA A 159 -6.02 1.68 12.20
N GLU A 160 -6.33 2.04 13.46
CA GLU A 160 -5.81 1.35 14.65
C GLU A 160 -6.81 0.29 15.07
N HIS A 161 -6.39 -0.98 15.06
CA HIS A 161 -7.17 -2.13 15.52
C HIS A 161 -6.47 -2.77 16.74
N PRO A 162 -6.53 -2.09 17.91
CA PRO A 162 -5.94 -2.63 19.14
C PRO A 162 -6.63 -3.95 19.50
N ASP A 163 -5.84 -4.91 19.97
CA ASP A 163 -6.25 -6.26 20.37
C ASP A 163 -6.72 -7.18 19.22
N GLU A 164 -7.14 -6.64 18.06
CA GLU A 164 -7.47 -7.41 16.85
C GLU A 164 -6.21 -7.67 15.99
N PHE A 165 -5.30 -6.71 15.96
CA PHE A 165 -4.01 -6.85 15.26
C PHE A 165 -2.88 -7.20 16.23
N PRO A 166 -2.04 -8.21 15.92
CA PRO A 166 -0.93 -8.56 16.79
C PRO A 166 0.01 -7.38 17.01
N LYS A 167 0.52 -7.23 18.22
CA LYS A 167 1.36 -6.11 18.65
C LYS A 167 2.54 -5.86 17.70
N GLY A 168 2.66 -4.62 17.24
CA GLY A 168 3.70 -4.15 16.33
C GLY A 168 3.49 -4.54 14.87
N LYS A 169 2.41 -5.27 14.57
CA LYS A 169 2.06 -5.68 13.21
C LYS A 169 1.24 -4.64 12.47
N TYR A 170 1.25 -4.74 11.15
CA TYR A 170 0.44 -3.94 10.26
C TYR A 170 0.21 -4.68 8.94
N ASP A 171 -0.78 -4.25 8.20
CA ASP A 171 -0.98 -4.65 6.82
C ASP A 171 -1.20 -3.43 5.93
N LEU A 172 -0.98 -3.60 4.63
CA LEU A 172 -1.02 -2.57 3.62
C LEU A 172 -1.78 -3.05 2.40
N ALA A 173 -2.82 -2.34 2.03
CA ALA A 173 -3.49 -2.46 0.75
C ALA A 173 -3.38 -1.15 -0.03
N GLY A 174 -3.26 -1.25 -1.34
CA GLY A 174 -3.22 -0.12 -2.26
C GLY A 174 -4.36 -0.20 -3.28
N PHE A 175 -4.81 0.96 -3.70
CA PHE A 175 -5.83 1.13 -4.73
C PHE A 175 -5.28 2.12 -5.74
N SER A 176 -5.17 1.70 -7.00
CA SER A 176 -4.74 2.59 -8.05
C SER A 176 -5.82 2.72 -9.11
N VAL A 177 -6.01 3.95 -9.58
CA VAL A 177 -6.89 4.25 -10.69
C VAL A 177 -6.09 4.91 -11.80
N GLY A 178 -6.32 4.44 -13.00
CA GLY A 178 -5.70 4.95 -14.21
C GLY A 178 -6.71 5.17 -15.32
N VAL A 179 -6.23 5.60 -16.46
CA VAL A 179 -7.03 5.85 -17.65
C VAL A 179 -6.42 5.17 -18.87
N ALA A 180 -7.26 4.62 -19.71
CA ALA A 180 -6.86 4.08 -21.01
C ALA A 180 -7.76 4.63 -22.12
N GLU A 181 -7.22 4.85 -23.32
CA GLU A 181 -8.03 5.13 -24.50
C GLU A 181 -8.72 3.84 -24.97
N LYS A 182 -10.04 3.87 -25.14
CA LYS A 182 -10.87 2.69 -25.44
C LYS A 182 -10.30 1.81 -26.54
N ASN A 183 -9.82 2.40 -27.63
CA ASN A 183 -9.28 1.68 -28.80
C ASN A 183 -7.81 1.27 -28.66
N LYS A 184 -7.13 1.62 -27.53
CA LYS A 184 -5.74 1.25 -27.23
C LYS A 184 -5.62 0.25 -26.08
N ILE A 185 -6.74 -0.24 -25.55
CA ILE A 185 -6.74 -1.25 -24.49
C ILE A 185 -6.10 -2.54 -25.01
N LEU A 186 -5.07 -2.99 -24.30
CA LEU A 186 -4.39 -4.26 -24.61
C LEU A 186 -5.28 -5.44 -24.24
N LYS A 187 -5.35 -6.44 -25.11
CA LYS A 187 -6.22 -7.61 -24.95
C LYS A 187 -5.54 -8.86 -25.47
N ILE A 188 -5.75 -9.99 -24.80
CA ILE A 188 -5.23 -11.29 -25.25
C ILE A 188 -5.69 -11.65 -26.67
N SER A 189 -6.89 -11.23 -27.06
CA SER A 189 -7.42 -11.43 -28.42
C SER A 189 -6.59 -10.74 -29.53
N ASN A 190 -5.69 -9.83 -29.18
CA ASN A 190 -4.80 -9.18 -30.14
C ASN A 190 -3.54 -10.01 -30.43
N VAL A 191 -3.26 -11.02 -29.61
CA VAL A 191 -2.08 -11.91 -29.77
C VAL A 191 -2.31 -12.87 -30.93
N LYS A 192 -1.29 -13.06 -31.75
CA LYS A 192 -1.30 -13.94 -32.93
C LYS A 192 -0.14 -14.91 -32.89
N ASN A 193 -0.23 -15.97 -33.65
CA ASN A 193 0.91 -16.85 -33.88
C ASN A 193 2.07 -16.07 -34.48
N ASN A 194 3.28 -16.40 -34.04
CA ASN A 194 4.56 -15.74 -34.41
C ASN A 194 4.77 -14.34 -33.80
N ASP A 195 3.95 -13.89 -32.84
CA ASP A 195 4.28 -12.71 -32.06
C ASP A 195 5.51 -12.95 -31.20
N LEU A 196 6.34 -11.92 -31.06
CA LEU A 196 7.55 -11.99 -30.24
C LEU A 196 7.20 -11.73 -28.78
N ILE A 197 7.79 -12.51 -27.88
CA ILE A 197 7.68 -12.34 -26.43
C ILE A 197 8.96 -11.75 -25.88
N TYR A 198 8.83 -10.64 -25.15
CA TYR A 198 9.96 -9.98 -24.49
C TYR A 198 9.77 -10.03 -22.97
N GLY A 199 10.85 -10.41 -22.28
CA GLY A 199 10.90 -10.37 -20.81
C GLY A 199 11.57 -9.09 -20.32
N LEU A 200 10.95 -8.40 -19.37
CA LEU A 200 11.59 -7.30 -18.64
C LEU A 200 12.15 -7.84 -17.33
N SER A 201 13.44 -7.59 -17.08
CA SER A 201 14.11 -8.08 -15.88
C SER A 201 13.53 -7.51 -14.58
N SER A 202 13.45 -8.36 -13.55
CA SER A 202 13.09 -7.98 -12.18
C SER A 202 14.28 -7.41 -11.41
N THR A 203 14.01 -6.84 -10.21
CA THR A 203 15.04 -6.44 -9.23
C THR A 203 15.30 -7.53 -8.19
N GLY A 204 14.61 -8.65 -8.28
CA GLY A 204 14.64 -9.77 -7.33
C GLY A 204 13.27 -10.43 -7.22
N LEU A 205 12.94 -10.91 -6.05
CA LEU A 205 11.67 -11.59 -5.77
C LEU A 205 10.43 -10.67 -5.81
N HIS A 206 10.64 -9.36 -5.87
CA HIS A 206 9.58 -8.35 -5.76
C HIS A 206 8.78 -8.53 -4.47
N SER A 207 7.45 -8.72 -4.56
CA SER A 207 6.58 -8.96 -3.40
C SER A 207 5.92 -10.34 -3.41
N ASN A 208 6.32 -11.24 -4.31
CA ASN A 208 5.72 -12.55 -4.48
C ASN A 208 6.56 -13.68 -3.88
N GLY A 209 5.92 -14.80 -3.52
CA GLY A 209 6.59 -15.99 -3.00
C GLY A 209 7.10 -15.88 -1.56
N PHE A 210 6.81 -14.81 -0.82
CA PHE A 210 7.35 -14.58 0.53
C PHE A 210 6.81 -15.53 1.59
N SER A 211 5.66 -16.15 1.41
CA SER A 211 5.17 -17.21 2.31
C SER A 211 6.12 -18.42 2.30
N LEU A 212 6.58 -18.85 1.13
CA LEU A 212 7.57 -19.90 0.97
C LEU A 212 8.93 -19.48 1.57
N ILE A 213 9.42 -18.29 1.24
CA ILE A 213 10.67 -17.73 1.76
C ILE A 213 10.66 -17.69 3.29
N ARG A 214 9.57 -17.22 3.91
CA ARG A 214 9.41 -17.19 5.38
C ARG A 214 9.49 -18.58 5.98
N LYS A 215 8.82 -19.56 5.37
CA LYS A 215 8.86 -20.96 5.80
C LYS A 215 10.29 -21.53 5.71
N LEU A 216 11.00 -21.26 4.63
CA LEU A 216 12.41 -21.67 4.46
C LEU A 216 13.32 -21.01 5.51
N ILE A 217 13.19 -19.71 5.72
CA ILE A 217 13.96 -18.99 6.74
C ILE A 217 13.73 -19.61 8.12
N GLN A 218 12.48 -19.92 8.45
CA GLN A 218 12.12 -20.50 9.74
C GLN A 218 12.64 -21.94 9.88
N SER A 219 12.35 -22.81 8.91
CA SER A 219 12.69 -24.25 8.97
C SER A 219 14.19 -24.50 8.91
N LYS A 220 14.92 -23.71 8.12
CA LYS A 220 16.37 -23.83 7.96
C LYS A 220 17.15 -22.89 8.88
N LYS A 221 16.50 -22.17 9.78
CA LYS A 221 17.12 -21.21 10.72
C LYS A 221 18.04 -20.21 10.03
N ILE A 222 17.66 -19.74 8.84
CA ILE A 222 18.47 -18.86 8.01
C ILE A 222 18.59 -17.48 8.65
N ASN A 223 19.83 -16.98 8.80
CA ASN A 223 20.09 -15.66 9.33
C ASN A 223 19.91 -14.58 8.25
N LEU A 224 18.94 -13.67 8.43
CA LEU A 224 18.72 -12.53 7.53
C LEU A 224 19.92 -11.56 7.45
N LYS A 225 20.83 -11.57 8.44
CA LYS A 225 22.07 -10.78 8.45
C LYS A 225 23.22 -11.48 7.73
N ALA A 226 23.03 -12.72 7.26
CA ALA A 226 24.05 -13.43 6.49
C ALA A 226 24.46 -12.61 5.25
N ARG A 227 25.76 -12.57 4.97
CA ARG A 227 26.31 -11.83 3.82
C ARG A 227 25.89 -12.49 2.50
N MET A 228 25.48 -11.65 1.54
CA MET A 228 25.22 -12.01 0.16
C MET A 228 25.95 -10.99 -0.74
N GLY A 229 27.17 -11.33 -1.13
CA GLY A 229 28.05 -10.40 -1.84
C GLY A 229 28.35 -9.14 -1.01
N LYS A 230 28.06 -7.96 -1.55
CA LYS A 230 28.27 -6.66 -0.88
C LYS A 230 27.16 -6.27 0.10
N THR A 231 26.13 -7.09 0.30
CA THR A 231 24.96 -6.78 1.13
C THR A 231 24.58 -7.97 2.03
N THR A 232 23.41 -7.95 2.63
CA THR A 232 22.87 -9.06 3.45
C THR A 232 21.64 -9.68 2.77
N LEU A 233 21.32 -10.94 3.12
CA LEU A 233 20.13 -11.62 2.63
C LEU A 233 18.86 -10.79 2.89
N GLY A 234 18.72 -10.23 4.08
CA GLY A 234 17.57 -9.40 4.41
C GLY A 234 17.41 -8.19 3.48
N LYS A 235 18.51 -7.50 3.16
CA LYS A 235 18.47 -6.38 2.22
C LYS A 235 18.16 -6.81 0.79
N VAL A 236 18.65 -8.00 0.37
CA VAL A 236 18.28 -8.57 -0.93
C VAL A 236 16.79 -8.86 -1.00
N LEU A 237 16.23 -9.46 0.05
CA LEU A 237 14.80 -9.76 0.15
C LEU A 237 13.93 -8.49 0.22
N LEU A 238 14.45 -7.40 0.78
CA LEU A 238 13.74 -6.12 0.86
C LEU A 238 13.94 -5.22 -0.37
N ARG A 239 14.64 -5.66 -1.42
CA ARG A 239 14.69 -4.88 -2.67
C ARG A 239 13.28 -4.58 -3.15
N PRO A 240 12.98 -3.30 -3.47
CA PRO A 240 11.62 -2.93 -3.88
C PRO A 240 11.27 -3.56 -5.22
N THR A 241 10.00 -3.84 -5.39
CA THR A 241 9.39 -4.23 -6.65
C THR A 241 9.63 -3.14 -7.69
N LYS A 242 10.09 -3.54 -8.87
CA LYS A 242 10.34 -2.60 -9.97
C LYS A 242 9.02 -2.07 -10.52
N ILE A 243 8.94 -0.76 -10.69
CA ILE A 243 7.82 -0.08 -11.36
C ILE A 243 8.14 -0.01 -12.85
N TYR A 244 7.31 -0.63 -13.68
CA TYR A 244 7.53 -0.74 -15.12
C TYR A 244 6.79 0.32 -15.94
N VAL A 245 6.02 1.19 -15.31
CA VAL A 245 5.15 2.19 -15.98
C VAL A 245 5.90 2.99 -17.04
N ASN A 246 7.06 3.57 -16.70
CA ASN A 246 7.83 4.38 -17.64
C ASN A 246 8.41 3.55 -18.80
N ILE A 247 8.90 2.33 -18.52
CA ILE A 247 9.43 1.43 -19.54
C ILE A 247 8.33 1.07 -20.54
N VAL A 248 7.16 0.65 -20.05
CA VAL A 248 6.02 0.29 -20.89
C VAL A 248 5.52 1.48 -21.68
N ARG A 249 5.46 2.67 -21.07
CA ARG A 249 5.07 3.91 -21.77
C ARG A 249 6.03 4.26 -22.93
N GLU A 250 7.32 4.13 -22.73
CA GLU A 250 8.31 4.38 -23.79
C GLU A 250 8.23 3.30 -24.90
N LEU A 251 8.13 2.02 -24.52
CA LEU A 251 7.96 0.93 -25.48
C LEU A 251 6.70 1.14 -26.35
N SER A 252 5.58 1.54 -25.75
CA SER A 252 4.32 1.75 -26.47
C SER A 252 4.37 2.88 -27.50
N LYS A 253 5.37 3.76 -27.46
CA LYS A 253 5.61 4.78 -28.49
C LYS A 253 6.31 4.21 -29.71
N SER A 254 7.11 3.18 -29.55
CA SER A 254 8.00 2.64 -30.57
C SER A 254 7.49 1.34 -31.19
N ILE A 255 6.73 0.56 -30.43
CA ILE A 255 6.21 -0.74 -30.85
C ILE A 255 4.72 -0.88 -30.53
N SER A 256 4.02 -1.66 -31.35
CA SER A 256 2.61 -1.99 -31.11
C SER A 256 2.54 -3.14 -30.10
N LEU A 257 2.37 -2.82 -28.83
CA LEU A 257 2.12 -3.81 -27.78
C LEU A 257 0.75 -4.43 -27.97
N LYS A 258 0.66 -5.75 -27.83
CA LYS A 258 -0.62 -6.49 -27.96
C LYS A 258 -1.16 -6.95 -26.62
N GLN A 259 -0.27 -7.43 -25.75
CA GLN A 259 -0.58 -7.92 -24.41
C GLN A 259 0.63 -7.68 -23.49
N ILE A 260 0.35 -7.47 -22.21
CA ILE A 260 1.35 -7.43 -21.16
C ILE A 260 0.91 -8.38 -20.05
N CYS A 261 1.84 -9.17 -19.53
CA CYS A 261 1.62 -10.06 -18.38
C CYS A 261 2.49 -9.59 -17.20
N HIS A 262 1.88 -9.36 -16.07
CA HIS A 262 2.57 -9.13 -14.80
C HIS A 262 2.79 -10.49 -14.13
N ILE A 263 4.05 -10.94 -14.09
CA ILE A 263 4.38 -12.26 -13.52
C ILE A 263 4.41 -12.14 -12.01
N THR A 264 3.42 -12.75 -11.35
CA THR A 264 3.19 -12.73 -9.90
C THR A 264 2.98 -14.15 -9.34
N GLY A 265 2.04 -14.38 -8.41
CA GLY A 265 1.86 -15.61 -7.60
C GLY A 265 1.44 -16.77 -8.50
N GLY A 266 1.40 -17.10 -9.48
CA GLY A 266 1.14 -18.30 -10.33
C GLY A 266 2.31 -18.68 -11.23
N GLY A 267 3.28 -17.78 -11.41
CA GLY A 267 4.38 -17.90 -12.36
C GLY A 267 3.95 -17.59 -13.80
N ILE A 268 4.63 -18.22 -14.75
CA ILE A 268 4.39 -18.08 -16.20
C ILE A 268 3.36 -19.09 -16.64
#